data_28d61a850ef2ee644240c6cb19b46746
#
_entry.id   28d61a850ef2ee644240c6cb19b46746
#
_cell.length_a   1.000
_cell.length_b   1.000
_cell.length_c   1.000
_cell.angle_alpha   90.00
_cell.angle_beta   90.00
_cell.angle_gamma   90.00
#
_symmetry.space_group_name_H-M   'P 1'
#
loop_
_entity.id
_entity.type
_entity.pdbx_description
1 polymer ?
#
loop_
_entity_poly.entity_id
_entity_poly.type
_entity_poly.pdbx_seq_one_letter_code
_entity_poly.pdbx_strand_id
1 'polypeptide(L)'
;MNASIELYKELIDFCEKHQDDIETKFQRHHSFEPINESCYEIMYCAQRNTSSPRPPKDLKAEIPGLTELYKEKSAFYMNPRNKFKKGLDIQLGQWYEKAFQQYLATKGITVVKKGFPFPDYEVSINGKVVAYYELKFIESPFITANTKITDTYPYDTKRYDYEASLTLDTGDKMAGQRKKIEKELLPSGCKVHYIWWFDCFHIKGVFAMSAEDVFDYYDHLSGDVHVRKQREGDIEAHQELGKIYPPLLNMIPLSEILDLYKNA
;
A
#
# COMPACT_ATOMS: atom_id res chain seq x y z
N MET A 1 6.22 21.78 2.26
CA MET A 1 5.28 20.70 2.61
C MET A 1 5.58 19.51 1.71
N ASN A 2 5.51 18.30 2.21
CA ASN A 2 5.95 17.12 1.43
C ASN A 2 4.87 16.75 0.40
N ALA A 3 5.24 16.65 -0.88
CA ALA A 3 4.31 16.39 -1.99
C ALA A 3 3.49 15.09 -1.82
N SER A 4 4.04 14.09 -1.13
CA SER A 4 3.30 12.85 -0.84
C SER A 4 2.19 13.05 0.19
N ILE A 5 2.46 13.87 1.20
CA ILE A 5 1.45 14.23 2.21
C ILE A 5 0.34 15.06 1.56
N GLU A 6 0.70 15.99 0.71
CA GLU A 6 -0.29 16.79 -0.03
C GLU A 6 -1.16 15.93 -0.93
N LEU A 7 -0.56 15.02 -1.68
CA LEU A 7 -1.31 14.08 -2.52
C LEU A 7 -2.30 13.24 -1.67
N TYR A 8 -1.86 12.76 -0.51
CA TYR A 8 -2.73 12.01 0.40
C TYR A 8 -3.91 12.87 0.86
N LYS A 9 -3.63 14.11 1.32
CA LYS A 9 -4.67 15.04 1.78
C LYS A 9 -5.66 15.38 0.65
N GLU A 10 -5.17 15.68 -0.54
CA GLU A 10 -6.02 15.94 -1.71
C GLU A 10 -6.93 14.75 -2.05
N LEU A 11 -6.42 13.53 -1.96
CA LEU A 11 -7.21 12.31 -2.18
C LEU A 11 -8.33 12.16 -1.15
N ILE A 12 -8.02 12.38 0.12
CA ILE A 12 -9.02 12.31 1.21
C ILE A 12 -10.07 13.40 1.04
N ASP A 13 -9.66 14.63 0.81
CA ASP A 13 -10.58 15.75 0.55
C ASP A 13 -11.47 15.50 -0.67
N PHE A 14 -10.90 14.90 -1.71
CA PHE A 14 -11.67 14.50 -2.89
C PHE A 14 -12.72 13.45 -2.52
N CYS A 15 -12.34 12.41 -1.78
CA CYS A 15 -13.26 11.37 -1.36
C CYS A 15 -14.40 11.94 -0.49
N GLU A 16 -14.10 12.83 0.44
CA GLU A 16 -15.11 13.49 1.28
C GLU A 16 -16.11 14.32 0.46
N LYS A 17 -15.62 15.08 -0.53
CA LYS A 17 -16.47 15.93 -1.37
C LYS A 17 -17.32 15.16 -2.36
N HIS A 18 -16.89 13.97 -2.77
CA HIS A 18 -17.51 13.19 -3.85
C HIS A 18 -18.04 11.84 -3.37
N GLN A 19 -18.38 11.71 -2.08
CA GLN A 19 -18.88 10.47 -1.50
C GLN A 19 -20.07 9.89 -2.26
N ASP A 20 -21.06 10.73 -2.57
CA ASP A 20 -22.28 10.31 -3.27
C ASP A 20 -21.98 9.96 -4.72
N ASP A 21 -21.13 10.75 -5.39
CA ASP A 21 -20.76 10.55 -6.78
C ASP A 21 -19.98 9.24 -7.00
N ILE A 22 -19.15 8.87 -6.05
CA ILE A 22 -18.34 7.65 -6.11
C ILE A 22 -18.99 6.48 -5.36
N GLU A 23 -20.21 6.65 -4.84
CA GLU A 23 -20.92 5.65 -4.04
C GLU A 23 -20.15 5.18 -2.81
N THR A 24 -19.29 6.03 -2.27
CA THR A 24 -18.50 5.72 -1.08
C THR A 24 -19.17 6.30 0.15
N LYS A 25 -19.37 5.48 1.15
CA LYS A 25 -19.60 5.94 2.51
C LYS A 25 -18.26 6.06 3.21
N PHE A 26 -17.57 7.14 2.94
CA PHE A 26 -16.27 7.41 3.52
C PHE A 26 -16.44 7.68 5.01
N GLN A 27 -16.06 6.73 5.84
CA GLN A 27 -16.04 6.97 7.27
C GLN A 27 -14.78 7.73 7.61
N ARG A 28 -14.94 8.84 8.34
CA ARG A 28 -13.86 9.74 8.75
C ARG A 28 -12.91 9.10 9.78
N HIS A 29 -12.22 8.06 9.41
CA HIS A 29 -11.10 7.56 10.20
C HIS A 29 -9.76 8.07 9.67
N HIS A 30 -9.83 8.94 8.67
CA HIS A 30 -8.74 9.28 7.76
C HIS A 30 -8.27 10.72 7.94
N SER A 31 -8.54 11.34 9.10
CA SER A 31 -7.98 12.66 9.40
C SER A 31 -6.46 12.60 9.41
N PHE A 32 -5.83 13.54 8.74
CA PHE A 32 -4.39 13.74 8.82
C PHE A 32 -4.08 14.61 10.03
N GLU A 33 -3.40 14.04 11.01
CA GLU A 33 -3.05 14.72 12.26
C GLU A 33 -1.57 15.09 12.30
N PRO A 34 -1.14 16.07 13.14
CA PRO A 34 0.28 16.45 13.25
C PRO A 34 1.22 15.28 13.51
N ILE A 35 0.77 14.26 14.24
CA ILE A 35 1.55 13.06 14.52
C ILE A 35 1.86 12.27 13.25
N ASN A 36 0.98 12.28 12.25
CA ASN A 36 1.22 11.60 10.97
C ASN A 36 2.35 12.25 10.19
N GLU A 37 2.47 13.59 10.27
CA GLU A 37 3.59 14.31 9.68
C GLU A 37 4.91 13.94 10.34
N SER A 38 4.93 13.92 11.69
CA SER A 38 6.11 13.48 12.45
C SER A 38 6.50 12.03 12.14
N CYS A 39 5.53 11.14 12.03
CA CYS A 39 5.79 9.75 11.63
C CYS A 39 6.38 9.67 10.21
N TYR A 40 5.82 10.42 9.28
CA TYR A 40 6.31 10.45 7.90
C TYR A 40 7.77 10.97 7.83
N GLU A 41 8.06 12.08 8.50
CA GLU A 41 9.40 12.67 8.49
C GLU A 41 10.43 11.76 9.18
N ILE A 42 10.12 11.24 10.36
CA ILE A 42 11.08 10.47 11.16
C ILE A 42 11.25 9.05 10.62
N MET A 43 10.14 8.38 10.26
CA MET A 43 10.16 6.96 9.91
C MET A 43 10.41 6.71 8.42
N TYR A 44 10.13 7.69 7.56
CA TYR A 44 10.33 7.54 6.13
C TYR A 44 11.40 8.49 5.58
N CYS A 45 11.16 9.81 5.62
CA CYS A 45 12.07 10.77 4.97
C CYS A 45 13.50 10.71 5.52
N ALA A 46 13.65 10.72 6.84
CA ALA A 46 14.96 10.68 7.48
C ALA A 46 15.68 9.33 7.31
N GLN A 47 14.96 8.25 7.06
CA GLN A 47 15.54 6.91 6.96
C GLN A 47 15.80 6.46 5.51
N ARG A 48 15.06 6.98 4.54
CA ARG A 48 15.12 6.55 3.14
C ARG A 48 16.51 6.61 2.50
N ASN A 49 17.31 7.58 2.88
CA ASN A 49 18.62 7.83 2.25
C ASN A 49 19.79 7.47 3.16
N THR A 50 19.57 6.76 4.25
CA THR A 50 20.67 6.35 5.14
C THR A 50 21.19 4.97 4.74
N SER A 51 22.51 4.77 4.83
CA SER A 51 23.13 3.46 4.62
C SER A 51 22.82 2.46 5.75
N SER A 52 22.33 2.94 6.88
CA SER A 52 22.00 2.15 8.05
C SER A 52 20.72 2.71 8.71
N PRO A 53 19.53 2.38 8.16
CA PRO A 53 18.26 2.80 8.72
C PRO A 53 18.09 2.28 10.14
N ARG A 54 17.54 3.12 11.00
CA ARG A 54 17.26 2.75 12.39
C ARG A 54 16.03 1.85 12.48
N PRO A 55 15.99 0.91 13.44
CA PRO A 55 14.84 0.06 13.63
C PRO A 55 13.55 0.87 13.92
N PRO A 56 12.40 0.52 13.32
CA PRO A 56 11.13 1.21 13.53
C PRO A 56 10.73 1.31 15.00
N LYS A 57 11.07 0.31 15.80
CA LYS A 57 10.80 0.30 17.23
C LYS A 57 11.43 1.51 17.93
N ASP A 58 12.68 1.82 17.58
CA ASP A 58 13.41 2.93 18.22
C ASP A 58 12.86 4.28 17.72
N LEU A 59 12.57 4.37 16.42
CA LEU A 59 11.97 5.56 15.83
C LEU A 59 10.60 5.89 16.43
N LYS A 60 9.76 4.87 16.61
CA LYS A 60 8.43 5.03 17.22
C LYS A 60 8.50 5.52 18.67
N ALA A 61 9.51 5.11 19.41
CA ALA A 61 9.70 5.56 20.79
C ALA A 61 10.06 7.05 20.89
N GLU A 62 10.59 7.65 19.83
CA GLU A 62 10.97 9.06 19.77
C GLU A 62 9.81 9.97 19.34
N ILE A 63 8.74 9.44 18.79
CA ILE A 63 7.60 10.24 18.32
C ILE A 63 6.65 10.51 19.49
N PRO A 64 6.55 11.79 19.96
CA PRO A 64 5.70 12.13 21.07
C PRO A 64 4.22 11.79 20.80
N GLY A 65 3.56 11.15 21.76
CA GLY A 65 2.14 10.81 21.65
C GLY A 65 1.83 9.56 20.82
N LEU A 66 2.80 8.95 20.13
CA LEU A 66 2.54 7.79 19.29
C LEU A 66 2.15 6.56 20.12
N THR A 67 2.78 6.36 21.28
CA THR A 67 2.43 5.24 22.18
C THR A 67 0.99 5.38 22.71
N GLU A 68 0.58 6.58 23.05
CA GLU A 68 -0.77 6.91 23.52
C GLU A 68 -1.79 6.68 22.41
N LEU A 69 -1.49 7.17 21.21
CA LEU A 69 -2.31 6.96 20.03
C LEU A 69 -2.49 5.46 19.72
N TYR A 70 -1.43 4.67 19.86
CA TYR A 70 -1.50 3.22 19.72
C TYR A 70 -2.44 2.58 20.74
N LYS A 71 -2.39 3.00 22.00
CA LYS A 71 -3.28 2.49 23.03
C LYS A 71 -4.74 2.88 22.77
N GLU A 72 -4.96 4.10 22.33
CA GLU A 72 -6.31 4.61 22.03
C GLU A 72 -6.93 3.95 20.79
N LYS A 73 -6.16 3.89 19.70
CA LYS A 73 -6.66 3.48 18.38
C LYS A 73 -6.47 1.99 18.07
N SER A 74 -5.61 1.28 18.81
CA SER A 74 -5.25 -0.11 18.49
C SER A 74 -6.46 -1.04 18.47
N ALA A 75 -7.39 -0.87 19.40
CA ALA A 75 -8.61 -1.68 19.46
C ALA A 75 -9.46 -1.51 18.20
N PHE A 76 -9.55 -0.29 17.69
CA PHE A 76 -10.29 0.03 16.47
C PHE A 76 -9.63 -0.60 15.23
N TYR A 77 -8.34 -0.39 15.05
CA TYR A 77 -7.61 -0.94 13.91
C TYR A 77 -7.34 -2.45 14.01
N MET A 78 -7.18 -2.97 15.23
CA MET A 78 -6.99 -4.40 15.48
C MET A 78 -8.31 -5.19 15.41
N ASN A 79 -9.44 -4.51 15.47
CA ASN A 79 -10.73 -5.15 15.37
C ASN A 79 -11.04 -5.36 13.88
N PRO A 80 -10.89 -6.57 13.35
CA PRO A 80 -11.06 -6.77 11.92
C PRO A 80 -12.50 -6.42 11.55
N ARG A 81 -12.68 -5.49 10.63
CA ARG A 81 -13.99 -5.11 10.10
C ARG A 81 -14.80 -6.32 9.69
N ASN A 82 -14.13 -7.32 9.16
CA ASN A 82 -14.73 -8.60 8.81
C ASN A 82 -15.26 -9.40 10.00
N LYS A 83 -14.83 -9.11 11.23
CA LYS A 83 -15.42 -9.69 12.42
C LYS A 83 -16.88 -9.27 12.61
N PHE A 84 -17.22 -8.04 12.19
CA PHE A 84 -18.56 -7.48 12.32
C PHE A 84 -19.39 -7.64 11.04
N LYS A 85 -18.76 -7.56 9.89
CA LYS A 85 -19.43 -7.68 8.58
C LYS A 85 -18.51 -8.37 7.59
N LYS A 86 -18.89 -9.59 7.22
CA LYS A 86 -18.17 -10.40 6.25
C LYS A 86 -18.05 -9.65 4.91
N GLY A 87 -16.86 -9.61 4.35
CA GLY A 87 -16.59 -8.96 3.06
C GLY A 87 -16.50 -7.44 3.09
N LEU A 88 -16.53 -6.82 4.27
CA LEU A 88 -16.43 -5.36 4.37
C LEU A 88 -15.10 -4.82 3.85
N ASP A 89 -14.01 -5.54 4.04
CA ASP A 89 -12.68 -5.19 3.52
C ASP A 89 -12.65 -5.17 1.99
N ILE A 90 -13.36 -6.09 1.33
CA ILE A 90 -13.50 -6.10 -0.13
C ILE A 90 -14.28 -4.87 -0.61
N GLN A 91 -15.40 -4.56 0.04
CA GLN A 91 -16.20 -3.38 -0.32
C GLN A 91 -15.41 -2.08 -0.14
N LEU A 92 -14.70 -1.95 0.97
CA LEU A 92 -13.84 -0.80 1.23
C LEU A 92 -12.75 -0.68 0.17
N GLY A 93 -12.06 -1.78 -0.15
CA GLY A 93 -11.05 -1.80 -1.22
C GLY A 93 -11.62 -1.27 -2.54
N GLN A 94 -12.82 -1.74 -2.93
CA GLN A 94 -13.48 -1.30 -4.17
C GLN A 94 -13.85 0.19 -4.14
N TRP A 95 -14.26 0.74 -2.99
CA TRP A 95 -14.55 2.16 -2.85
C TRP A 95 -13.29 3.01 -3.03
N TYR A 96 -12.18 2.62 -2.41
CA TYR A 96 -10.91 3.33 -2.56
C TYR A 96 -10.36 3.23 -3.98
N GLU A 97 -10.48 2.07 -4.61
CA GLU A 97 -10.14 1.89 -6.01
C GLU A 97 -10.89 2.88 -6.92
N LYS A 98 -12.21 3.01 -6.71
CA LYS A 98 -13.06 3.92 -7.49
C LYS A 98 -12.67 5.39 -7.22
N ALA A 99 -12.45 5.75 -5.96
CA ALA A 99 -12.02 7.09 -5.59
C ALA A 99 -10.66 7.45 -6.22
N PHE A 100 -9.70 6.55 -6.16
CA PHE A 100 -8.38 6.71 -6.78
C PHE A 100 -8.49 6.95 -8.29
N GLN A 101 -9.27 6.13 -8.97
CA GLN A 101 -9.51 6.24 -10.41
C GLN A 101 -10.11 7.61 -10.77
N GLN A 102 -11.16 8.02 -10.08
CA GLN A 102 -11.83 9.29 -10.34
C GLN A 102 -10.96 10.49 -10.00
N TYR A 103 -10.21 10.43 -8.89
CA TYR A 103 -9.26 11.46 -8.52
C TYR A 103 -8.20 11.68 -9.61
N LEU A 104 -7.58 10.61 -10.11
CA LEU A 104 -6.59 10.72 -11.19
C LEU A 104 -7.18 11.29 -12.46
N ALA A 105 -8.43 10.98 -12.78
CA ALA A 105 -9.13 11.57 -13.91
C ALA A 105 -9.24 13.11 -13.79
N THR A 106 -9.43 13.66 -12.58
CA THR A 106 -9.40 15.13 -12.36
C THR A 106 -8.04 15.76 -12.60
N LYS A 107 -6.98 14.95 -12.57
CA LYS A 107 -5.60 15.40 -12.89
C LYS A 107 -5.23 15.18 -14.36
N GLY A 108 -6.20 14.83 -15.21
CA GLY A 108 -5.96 14.55 -16.64
C GLY A 108 -5.35 13.18 -16.93
N ILE A 109 -5.33 12.30 -15.94
CA ILE A 109 -4.80 10.94 -16.04
C ILE A 109 -5.96 9.97 -16.16
N THR A 110 -6.07 9.28 -17.29
CA THR A 110 -7.11 8.27 -17.50
C THR A 110 -6.64 6.94 -16.94
N VAL A 111 -7.47 6.35 -16.09
CA VAL A 111 -7.20 5.06 -15.44
C VAL A 111 -8.33 4.10 -15.75
N VAL A 112 -8.00 3.02 -16.44
CA VAL A 112 -8.98 2.02 -16.89
C VAL A 112 -8.74 0.70 -16.17
N LYS A 113 -9.77 0.19 -15.50
CA LYS A 113 -9.68 -1.09 -14.79
C LYS A 113 -9.44 -2.23 -15.78
N LYS A 114 -8.50 -3.08 -15.45
CA LYS A 114 -8.13 -4.29 -16.22
C LYS A 114 -8.47 -5.55 -15.42
N GLY A 115 -8.58 -6.64 -16.12
CA GLY A 115 -8.75 -7.97 -15.52
C GLY A 115 -7.46 -8.78 -15.58
N PHE A 116 -7.40 -9.84 -14.74
CA PHE A 116 -6.30 -10.80 -14.77
C PHE A 116 -6.00 -11.27 -16.21
N PRO A 117 -4.73 -11.40 -16.64
CA PRO A 117 -3.50 -11.30 -15.84
C PRO A 117 -2.84 -9.90 -15.80
N PHE A 118 -3.55 -8.87 -16.23
CA PHE A 118 -3.03 -7.50 -16.10
C PHE A 118 -3.02 -7.04 -14.63
N PRO A 119 -2.19 -6.03 -14.29
CA PRO A 119 -2.39 -5.22 -13.09
C PRO A 119 -3.79 -4.58 -13.07
N ASP A 120 -4.22 -4.10 -11.92
CA ASP A 120 -5.57 -3.58 -11.72
C ASP A 120 -5.96 -2.48 -12.73
N TYR A 121 -5.00 -1.64 -13.15
CA TYR A 121 -5.26 -0.48 -13.99
C TYR A 121 -4.25 -0.28 -15.12
N GLU A 122 -4.77 0.12 -16.27
CA GLU A 122 -4.03 0.74 -17.34
C GLU A 122 -4.11 2.27 -17.20
N VAL A 123 -2.98 2.94 -17.28
CA VAL A 123 -2.82 4.39 -17.07
C VAL A 123 -2.45 5.06 -18.38
N SER A 124 -3.26 6.02 -18.80
CA SER A 124 -3.06 6.75 -20.04
C SER A 124 -3.07 8.27 -19.82
N ILE A 125 -2.22 8.95 -20.57
CA ILE A 125 -2.16 10.43 -20.63
C ILE A 125 -2.27 10.83 -22.09
N ASN A 126 -3.17 11.75 -22.38
CA ASN A 126 -3.44 12.20 -23.75
C ASN A 126 -3.71 11.02 -24.73
N GLY A 127 -4.38 9.99 -24.26
CA GLY A 127 -4.72 8.80 -25.04
C GLY A 127 -3.57 7.81 -25.26
N LYS A 128 -2.37 8.07 -24.74
CA LYS A 128 -1.23 7.17 -24.81
C LYS A 128 -1.08 6.40 -23.48
N VAL A 129 -0.99 5.09 -23.55
CA VAL A 129 -0.69 4.25 -22.38
C VAL A 129 0.74 4.51 -21.92
N VAL A 130 0.91 4.89 -20.66
CA VAL A 130 2.21 5.24 -20.07
C VAL A 130 2.63 4.26 -18.98
N ALA A 131 1.66 3.65 -18.30
CA ALA A 131 1.94 2.73 -17.20
C ALA A 131 0.80 1.74 -16.95
N TYR A 132 1.08 0.78 -16.08
CA TYR A 132 0.09 -0.06 -15.41
C TYR A 132 0.28 0.00 -13.91
N TYR A 133 -0.82 0.02 -13.16
CA TYR A 133 -0.81 0.07 -11.70
C TYR A 133 -1.54 -1.13 -11.08
N GLU A 134 -0.91 -1.75 -10.10
CA GLU A 134 -1.57 -2.65 -9.15
C GLU A 134 -1.78 -1.87 -7.87
N LEU A 135 -3.03 -1.64 -7.44
CA LEU A 135 -3.37 -0.80 -6.31
C LEU A 135 -3.66 -1.65 -5.07
N LYS A 136 -3.07 -1.26 -3.97
CA LYS A 136 -3.33 -1.84 -2.64
C LYS A 136 -3.72 -0.72 -1.68
N PHE A 137 -4.82 -0.94 -0.98
CA PHE A 137 -5.27 -0.05 0.08
C PHE A 137 -4.99 -0.67 1.45
N ILE A 138 -4.32 0.08 2.33
CA ILE A 138 -3.83 -0.40 3.62
C ILE A 138 -4.39 0.47 4.74
N GLU A 139 -5.37 -0.04 5.46
CA GLU A 139 -5.92 0.58 6.68
C GLU A 139 -5.46 -0.10 7.98
N SER A 140 -4.86 -1.27 7.87
CA SER A 140 -4.39 -1.97 9.07
C SER A 140 -3.25 -1.21 9.72
N PRO A 141 -3.14 -1.26 11.07
CA PRO A 141 -1.98 -0.70 11.72
C PRO A 141 -0.72 -1.35 11.15
N PHE A 142 0.30 -0.55 11.03
CA PHE A 142 1.64 -1.02 10.76
C PHE A 142 2.07 -1.92 11.92
N ILE A 143 1.79 -3.18 11.79
CA ILE A 143 2.35 -4.18 12.66
C ILE A 143 3.71 -4.46 12.05
N THR A 144 4.77 -4.27 12.81
CA THR A 144 6.06 -4.81 12.44
C THR A 144 5.84 -6.25 12.00
N ALA A 145 6.17 -6.57 10.78
CA ALA A 145 6.02 -7.92 10.24
C ALA A 145 6.62 -8.97 11.19
N ASN A 146 7.67 -8.58 11.88
CA ASN A 146 8.34 -9.24 12.97
C ASN A 146 7.41 -9.82 14.06
N THR A 147 6.44 -9.05 14.55
CA THR A 147 5.54 -9.54 15.61
C THR A 147 4.58 -10.65 15.17
N LYS A 148 4.35 -10.82 13.88
CA LYS A 148 3.48 -11.91 13.37
C LYS A 148 4.23 -13.10 12.83
N ILE A 149 5.48 -12.93 12.45
CA ILE A 149 6.30 -13.96 11.84
C ILE A 149 6.97 -14.81 12.90
N THR A 150 7.37 -14.22 14.03
CA THR A 150 8.07 -14.91 15.13
C THR A 150 7.28 -16.05 15.76
N ASP A 151 5.95 -16.01 15.71
CA ASP A 151 5.13 -17.08 16.29
C ASP A 151 5.00 -18.33 15.40
N THR A 152 5.42 -18.27 14.15
CA THR A 152 5.12 -19.34 13.18
C THR A 152 6.29 -19.80 12.31
N TYR A 153 7.37 -19.01 12.17
CA TYR A 153 8.48 -19.37 11.28
C TYR A 153 9.84 -18.86 11.79
N PRO A 154 10.92 -19.63 11.58
CA PRO A 154 12.29 -19.23 11.93
C PRO A 154 12.87 -18.28 10.86
N TYR A 155 12.21 -17.14 10.63
CA TYR A 155 12.71 -16.16 9.69
C TYR A 155 13.88 -15.36 10.26
N ASP A 156 14.76 -14.93 9.36
CA ASP A 156 15.70 -13.86 9.65
C ASP A 156 14.91 -12.57 9.91
N THR A 157 14.66 -12.30 11.19
CA THR A 157 13.87 -11.18 11.67
C THR A 157 14.44 -9.83 11.21
N LYS A 158 15.70 -9.75 10.82
CA LYS A 158 16.34 -8.53 10.31
C LYS A 158 15.74 -8.06 8.98
N ARG A 159 15.19 -8.96 8.18
CA ARG A 159 14.50 -8.60 6.93
C ARG A 159 13.21 -7.84 7.15
N TYR A 160 12.60 -8.00 8.30
CA TYR A 160 11.26 -7.49 8.62
C TYR A 160 11.28 -6.48 9.77
N ASP A 161 12.45 -6.04 10.18
CA ASP A 161 12.61 -5.04 11.24
C ASP A 161 12.11 -3.66 10.83
N TYR A 162 11.96 -3.45 9.52
CA TYR A 162 11.43 -2.21 9.00
C TYR A 162 9.93 -2.31 8.77
N GLU A 163 9.23 -1.17 8.96
CA GLU A 163 7.79 -1.10 8.72
C GLU A 163 7.48 -1.56 7.30
N ALA A 164 7.30 -2.84 7.21
CA ALA A 164 6.87 -3.51 6.02
C ALA A 164 5.41 -3.74 6.25
N SER A 165 4.61 -2.94 5.70
CA SER A 165 3.23 -3.05 6.02
C SER A 165 2.44 -3.66 4.97
N LEU A 166 3.05 -3.93 3.86
CA LEU A 166 2.26 -4.43 2.81
C LEU A 166 2.42 -5.90 2.60
N THR A 167 1.27 -6.56 2.68
CA THR A 167 1.14 -7.91 2.21
C THR A 167 0.79 -7.90 0.73
N LEU A 168 1.71 -8.36 -0.10
CA LEU A 168 1.38 -8.84 -1.43
C LEU A 168 1.13 -10.35 -1.36
N ASP A 169 -0.01 -10.77 -1.89
CA ASP A 169 -0.32 -12.17 -2.05
C ASP A 169 0.61 -12.78 -3.10
N THR A 170 1.35 -13.79 -2.69
CA THR A 170 2.14 -14.61 -3.59
C THR A 170 1.32 -15.85 -3.95
N GLY A 171 1.35 -16.28 -5.14
CA GLY A 171 0.59 -17.42 -5.62
C GLY A 171 0.27 -17.27 -7.09
N ASP A 172 -0.73 -18.00 -7.55
CA ASP A 172 -1.08 -18.05 -8.97
C ASP A 172 -1.38 -16.66 -9.57
N LYS A 173 -2.03 -15.79 -8.79
CA LYS A 173 -2.30 -14.41 -9.25
C LYS A 173 -0.99 -13.65 -9.49
N MET A 174 -0.07 -13.66 -8.54
CA MET A 174 1.22 -12.96 -8.69
C MET A 174 2.05 -13.59 -9.81
N ALA A 175 2.13 -14.92 -9.86
CA ALA A 175 2.86 -15.62 -10.92
C ALA A 175 2.31 -15.31 -12.32
N GLY A 176 0.99 -15.28 -12.46
CA GLY A 176 0.32 -14.93 -13.72
C GLY A 176 0.54 -13.48 -14.12
N GLN A 177 0.41 -12.55 -13.17
CA GLN A 177 0.71 -11.12 -13.39
C GLN A 177 2.17 -10.90 -13.74
N ARG A 178 3.11 -11.50 -13.00
CA ARG A 178 4.55 -11.42 -13.26
C ARG A 178 4.87 -11.86 -14.69
N LYS A 179 4.34 -13.00 -15.12
CA LYS A 179 4.53 -13.49 -16.49
C LYS A 179 4.04 -12.48 -17.53
N LYS A 180 2.88 -11.86 -17.31
CA LYS A 180 2.32 -10.82 -18.19
C LYS A 180 3.21 -9.58 -18.21
N ILE A 181 3.64 -9.12 -17.04
CA ILE A 181 4.48 -7.93 -16.88
C ILE A 181 5.83 -8.12 -17.56
N GLU A 182 6.56 -9.18 -17.24
CA GLU A 182 7.92 -9.42 -17.74
C GLU A 182 7.95 -9.74 -19.25
N LYS A 183 6.94 -10.44 -19.76
CA LYS A 183 6.95 -10.89 -21.17
C LYS A 183 6.30 -9.93 -22.15
N GLU A 184 5.41 -9.07 -21.70
CA GLU A 184 4.64 -8.23 -22.59
C GLU A 184 4.70 -6.74 -22.22
N LEU A 185 4.45 -6.36 -20.96
CA LEU A 185 4.30 -4.96 -20.60
C LEU A 185 5.65 -4.23 -20.56
N LEU A 186 6.63 -4.76 -19.84
CA LEU A 186 7.97 -4.15 -19.78
C LEU A 186 8.65 -4.12 -21.15
N PRO A 187 8.64 -5.19 -21.96
CA PRO A 187 9.20 -5.16 -23.32
C PRO A 187 8.52 -4.16 -24.25
N SER A 188 7.24 -3.82 -24.01
CA SER A 188 6.55 -2.77 -24.77
C SER A 188 6.94 -1.35 -24.36
N GLY A 189 7.80 -1.20 -23.36
CA GLY A 189 8.24 0.09 -22.81
C GLY A 189 7.28 0.70 -21.77
N CYS A 190 6.21 -0.02 -21.42
CA CYS A 190 5.30 0.43 -20.35
C CYS A 190 5.92 0.27 -18.98
N LYS A 191 5.73 1.25 -18.13
CA LYS A 191 6.08 1.15 -16.71
C LYS A 191 5.01 0.36 -15.97
N VAL A 192 5.41 -0.40 -14.98
CA VAL A 192 4.46 -1.11 -14.09
C VAL A 192 4.82 -0.80 -12.66
N HIS A 193 3.85 -0.29 -11.89
CA HIS A 193 4.06 0.07 -10.49
C HIS A 193 3.01 -0.60 -9.61
N TYR A 194 3.47 -1.10 -8.49
CA TYR A 194 2.64 -1.43 -7.36
C TYR A 194 2.44 -0.16 -6.55
N ILE A 195 1.18 0.21 -6.33
CA ILE A 195 0.78 1.42 -5.63
C ILE A 195 0.17 1.04 -4.30
N TRP A 196 0.64 1.67 -3.23
CA TRP A 196 0.14 1.47 -1.88
C TRP A 196 -0.40 2.75 -1.31
N TRP A 197 -1.69 2.77 -1.09
CA TRP A 197 -2.35 3.82 -0.37
C TRP A 197 -2.43 3.44 1.11
N PHE A 198 -1.53 4.01 1.90
CA PHE A 198 -1.51 3.84 3.34
C PHE A 198 -2.44 4.83 4.02
N ASP A 199 -3.38 4.31 4.77
CA ASP A 199 -4.25 5.05 5.66
C ASP A 199 -4.22 4.44 7.07
N CYS A 200 -3.02 4.14 7.52
CA CYS A 200 -2.77 3.66 8.88
C CYS A 200 -2.79 4.84 9.85
N PHE A 201 -3.05 4.56 11.13
CA PHE A 201 -3.16 5.65 12.10
C PHE A 201 -1.86 6.44 12.32
N HIS A 202 -0.69 5.92 11.98
CA HIS A 202 0.59 6.62 12.12
C HIS A 202 1.26 6.94 10.77
N ILE A 203 1.24 6.05 9.80
CA ILE A 203 1.75 6.31 8.46
C ILE A 203 0.59 6.50 7.48
N LYS A 204 0.56 7.67 6.86
CA LYS A 204 -0.40 8.04 5.83
C LYS A 204 0.36 8.55 4.62
N GLY A 205 -0.06 8.11 3.43
CA GLY A 205 0.57 8.50 2.18
C GLY A 205 0.28 7.51 1.07
N VAL A 206 0.64 7.88 -0.15
CA VAL A 206 0.53 7.01 -1.32
C VAL A 206 1.91 6.82 -1.91
N PHE A 207 2.34 5.57 -1.93
CA PHE A 207 3.68 5.19 -2.33
C PHE A 207 3.65 4.20 -3.48
N ALA A 208 4.76 4.08 -4.18
CA ALA A 208 4.91 3.20 -5.32
C ALA A 208 6.26 2.48 -5.31
N MET A 209 6.29 1.31 -5.88
CA MET A 209 7.50 0.54 -6.19
C MET A 209 7.37 -0.01 -7.60
N SER A 210 8.44 -0.05 -8.36
CA SER A 210 8.41 -0.67 -9.68
C SER A 210 8.13 -2.18 -9.57
N ALA A 211 7.55 -2.75 -10.60
CA ALA A 211 7.32 -4.20 -10.61
C ALA A 211 8.64 -4.98 -10.57
N GLU A 212 9.67 -4.43 -11.22
CA GLU A 212 11.02 -4.99 -11.20
C GLU A 212 11.56 -5.08 -9.78
N ASP A 213 11.47 -3.99 -9.00
CA ASP A 213 11.94 -3.96 -7.62
C ASP A 213 11.12 -4.90 -6.71
N VAL A 214 9.81 -5.02 -6.94
CA VAL A 214 8.95 -5.95 -6.20
C VAL A 214 9.35 -7.40 -6.49
N PHE A 215 9.62 -7.73 -7.75
CA PHE A 215 10.03 -9.09 -8.13
C PHE A 215 11.44 -9.41 -7.66
N ASP A 216 12.36 -8.45 -7.74
CA ASP A 216 13.70 -8.59 -7.21
C ASP A 216 13.66 -8.85 -5.68
N TYR A 217 12.88 -8.07 -4.95
CA TYR A 217 12.66 -8.29 -3.52
C TYR A 217 12.08 -9.70 -3.25
N TYR A 218 11.09 -10.14 -4.01
CA TYR A 218 10.50 -11.46 -3.87
C TYR A 218 11.51 -12.59 -4.13
N ASP A 219 12.30 -12.45 -5.19
CA ASP A 219 13.30 -13.45 -5.56
C ASP A 219 14.41 -13.57 -4.51
N HIS A 220 14.79 -12.45 -3.87
CA HIS A 220 15.77 -12.44 -2.79
C HIS A 220 15.27 -13.06 -1.48
N LEU A 221 13.95 -13.21 -1.29
CA LEU A 221 13.40 -13.91 -0.14
C LEU A 221 13.61 -15.43 -0.20
N SER A 222 14.11 -15.97 -1.32
CA SER A 222 14.40 -17.41 -1.49
C SER A 222 13.23 -18.34 -1.17
N GLY A 223 12.00 -17.86 -1.41
CA GLY A 223 10.78 -18.60 -1.09
C GLY A 223 10.28 -18.45 0.34
N ASP A 224 10.96 -17.67 1.16
CA ASP A 224 10.54 -17.33 2.52
C ASP A 224 9.33 -16.38 2.47
N VAL A 225 8.15 -16.93 2.38
CA VAL A 225 6.89 -16.20 2.39
C VAL A 225 6.11 -16.49 3.67
N HIS A 226 5.47 -15.45 4.19
CA HIS A 226 4.57 -15.64 5.33
C HIS A 226 3.24 -16.22 4.84
N VAL A 227 2.84 -17.37 5.36
CA VAL A 227 1.55 -17.98 5.04
C VAL A 227 0.48 -17.45 5.99
N ARG A 228 -0.47 -16.67 5.46
CA ARG A 228 -1.58 -16.15 6.23
C ARG A 228 -2.65 -17.22 6.48
N LYS A 229 -2.94 -17.49 7.74
CA LYS A 229 -4.10 -18.32 8.11
C LYS A 229 -5.42 -17.62 7.74
N GLN A 230 -6.41 -18.41 7.38
CA GLN A 230 -7.77 -17.93 7.12
C GLN A 230 -8.33 -17.21 8.37
N ARG A 231 -8.98 -16.08 8.15
CA ARG A 231 -9.67 -15.33 9.19
C ARG A 231 -11.17 -15.64 9.14
N GLU A 232 -11.85 -15.47 10.27
CA GLU A 232 -13.29 -15.71 10.41
C GLU A 232 -14.14 -14.88 9.42
N GLY A 233 -13.65 -13.68 9.05
CA GLY A 233 -14.34 -12.78 8.14
C GLY A 233 -14.05 -12.99 6.65
N ASP A 234 -13.18 -13.89 6.27
CA ASP A 234 -12.88 -14.15 4.86
C ASP A 234 -14.10 -14.80 4.18
N ILE A 235 -14.53 -14.25 3.04
CA ILE A 235 -15.70 -14.72 2.29
C ILE A 235 -15.43 -16.08 1.65
N GLU A 236 -14.25 -16.21 1.08
CA GLU A 236 -13.81 -17.41 0.40
C GLU A 236 -12.85 -18.20 1.29
N ALA A 237 -12.90 -19.53 1.18
CA ALA A 237 -11.86 -20.38 1.72
C ALA A 237 -10.58 -20.08 0.93
N HIS A 238 -9.82 -19.08 1.36
CA HIS A 238 -8.50 -18.85 0.80
C HIS A 238 -7.64 -20.04 1.18
N GLN A 239 -7.11 -20.71 0.17
CA GLN A 239 -5.92 -21.53 0.38
C GLN A 239 -4.88 -20.68 1.07
N GLU A 240 -4.07 -21.28 1.91
CA GLU A 240 -2.99 -20.59 2.60
C GLU A 240 -2.13 -19.84 1.59
N LEU A 241 -2.40 -18.54 1.42
CA LEU A 241 -1.68 -17.70 0.48
C LEU A 241 -0.41 -17.18 1.14
N GLY A 242 0.70 -17.42 0.48
CA GLY A 242 1.95 -16.76 0.84
C GLY A 242 1.83 -15.25 0.71
N LYS A 243 2.51 -14.53 1.58
CA LYS A 243 2.55 -13.07 1.61
C LYS A 243 3.98 -12.59 1.69
N ILE A 244 4.30 -11.54 0.96
CA ILE A 244 5.54 -10.79 1.10
C ILE A 244 5.26 -9.39 1.62
N TYR A 245 6.29 -8.76 2.18
CA TYR A 245 6.20 -7.45 2.84
C TYR A 245 7.27 -6.51 2.26
N PRO A 246 7.04 -5.92 1.07
CA PRO A 246 7.99 -4.96 0.51
C PRO A 246 8.21 -3.79 1.48
N PRO A 247 9.46 -3.43 1.78
CA PRO A 247 9.75 -2.41 2.78
C PRO A 247 9.37 -1.01 2.30
N LEU A 248 8.75 -0.23 3.18
CA LEU A 248 8.36 1.15 2.90
C LEU A 248 9.53 2.00 2.41
N LEU A 249 10.74 1.79 2.93
CA LEU A 249 11.91 2.56 2.54
C LEU A 249 12.36 2.36 1.09
N ASN A 250 11.95 1.25 0.47
CA ASN A 250 12.23 0.99 -0.94
C ASN A 250 11.16 1.59 -1.87
N MET A 251 10.11 2.16 -1.30
CA MET A 251 9.04 2.80 -2.07
C MET A 251 9.34 4.28 -2.28
N ILE A 252 8.82 4.82 -3.37
CA ILE A 252 8.85 6.27 -3.65
C ILE A 252 7.44 6.84 -3.53
N PRO A 253 7.28 8.12 -3.17
CA PRO A 253 5.98 8.77 -3.20
C PRO A 253 5.35 8.73 -4.61
N LEU A 254 4.07 8.41 -4.70
CA LEU A 254 3.37 8.41 -5.98
C LEU A 254 3.41 9.78 -6.66
N SER A 255 3.43 10.87 -5.89
CA SER A 255 3.58 12.23 -6.41
C SER A 255 4.81 12.39 -7.30
N GLU A 256 5.93 11.75 -6.96
CA GLU A 256 7.16 11.79 -7.78
C GLU A 256 6.93 11.15 -9.16
N ILE A 257 6.16 10.06 -9.24
CA ILE A 257 5.81 9.40 -10.51
C ILE A 257 4.85 10.28 -11.33
N LEU A 258 3.83 10.84 -10.68
CA LEU A 258 2.84 11.68 -11.36
C LEU A 258 3.48 12.95 -11.92
N ASP A 259 4.48 13.51 -11.26
CA ASP A 259 5.23 14.67 -11.76
C ASP A 259 6.07 14.34 -12.99
N LEU A 260 6.60 13.12 -13.10
CA LEU A 260 7.28 12.67 -14.32
C LEU A 260 6.33 12.65 -15.52
N TYR A 261 5.07 12.31 -15.31
CA TYR A 261 4.08 12.27 -16.39
C TYR A 261 3.61 13.64 -16.86
N LYS A 262 3.69 14.68 -16.01
CA LYS A 262 3.36 16.06 -16.41
C LYS A 262 4.39 16.65 -17.37
N ASN A 263 5.60 16.11 -17.36
CA ASN A 263 6.73 16.60 -18.14
C ASN A 263 7.03 15.72 -19.38
N ALA A 264 6.23 14.70 -19.64
CA ALA A 264 6.37 13.79 -20.78
C ALA A 264 5.28 14.04 -21.85
#